data_507ec8615ff9d18dec585b420b08a4c7
#
_entry.id   507ec8615ff9d18dec585b420b08a4c7
#
_cell.length_a   1.000
_cell.length_b   1.000
_cell.length_c   1.000
_cell.angle_alpha   90.00
_cell.angle_beta   90.00
_cell.angle_gamma   90.00
#
_symmetry.space_group_name_H-M   'P 1'
#
loop_
_entity.id
_entity.type
_entity.pdbx_description
1 polymer ?
#
loop_
_entity_poly.entity_id
_entity_poly.type
_entity_poly.pdbx_seq_one_letter_code
_entity_poly.pdbx_strand_id
1 'polypeptide(L)'
;MRKGISIPILLAVSLSLLPAAAPPQAEIDNSLLNAKLYLPDAKHGYYQGTRFDWSGVIYSLEFEGHNYYGPWFNRTDPNIHDFIYDGPDIVAGPCSAVTGPVDEFAPLGWDEAKPGGEFIKVGIGALRKPADAAKYDNYKVYAIADPGKWSVKKYRDSIEFSQELSAAGYHFLYRKTARLIPGKPEMALEHSLKNLGTRAIQTNVYNHNFLTLDHHPPGPGLTVSVPFQIQSNHPPNKKLAEIRANRIVYLDILKDRDVVATPMEGFTNKVGNHLIRIEDTRVGAGMKIQADRPLLRESLWSIRSVIAVEPFIEINVAPGAEFTWKSTYEYYTLTR
;
A
#
# COMPACT_ATOMS: atom_id res chain seq x y z
N MET A 1 55.76 58.23 -9.44
CA MET A 1 55.54 56.78 -9.42
C MET A 1 54.20 56.46 -8.70
N ARG A 2 53.11 56.22 -9.43
CA ARG A 2 51.82 55.86 -8.86
C ARG A 2 51.68 54.31 -8.95
N LYS A 3 51.61 53.64 -7.80
CA LYS A 3 51.36 52.22 -7.71
C LYS A 3 49.86 51.95 -7.92
N GLY A 4 49.50 51.24 -8.97
CA GLY A 4 48.16 50.77 -9.21
C GLY A 4 47.87 49.58 -8.32
N ILE A 5 46.75 49.64 -7.58
CA ILE A 5 46.22 48.53 -6.76
C ILE A 5 45.22 47.78 -7.65
N SER A 6 45.56 46.55 -8.02
CA SER A 6 44.64 45.62 -8.69
C SER A 6 43.74 44.93 -7.64
N ILE A 7 42.45 45.16 -7.70
CA ILE A 7 41.45 44.48 -6.87
C ILE A 7 40.99 43.26 -7.67
N PRO A 8 41.08 42.01 -7.13
CA PRO A 8 40.52 40.83 -7.78
C PRO A 8 39.00 40.85 -7.66
N ILE A 9 38.31 40.80 -8.80
CA ILE A 9 36.84 40.59 -8.85
C ILE A 9 36.61 39.13 -8.57
N LEU A 10 36.02 38.82 -7.41
CA LEU A 10 35.52 37.46 -7.06
C LEU A 10 34.17 37.30 -7.78
N LEU A 11 34.14 36.43 -8.78
CA LEU A 11 32.91 36.02 -9.46
C LEU A 11 32.18 35.01 -8.57
N ALA A 12 31.17 35.43 -7.85
CA ALA A 12 30.29 34.55 -7.10
C ALA A 12 29.37 33.77 -8.07
N VAL A 13 29.67 32.52 -8.33
CA VAL A 13 28.76 31.60 -9.05
C VAL A 13 27.65 31.17 -8.09
N SER A 14 26.49 31.80 -8.22
CA SER A 14 25.27 31.33 -7.51
C SER A 14 24.78 30.07 -8.16
N LEU A 15 25.01 28.91 -7.50
CA LEU A 15 24.39 27.65 -7.84
C LEU A 15 22.91 27.74 -7.46
N SER A 16 22.03 28.02 -8.43
CA SER A 16 20.59 27.90 -8.24
C SER A 16 20.24 26.41 -8.13
N LEU A 17 19.91 25.94 -6.94
CA LEU A 17 19.26 24.65 -6.71
C LEU A 17 17.91 24.68 -7.42
N LEU A 18 17.81 24.01 -8.55
CA LEU A 18 16.52 23.75 -9.18
C LEU A 18 15.68 22.92 -8.20
N PRO A 19 14.40 23.28 -7.97
CA PRO A 19 13.52 22.47 -7.15
C PRO A 19 13.43 21.06 -7.76
N ALA A 20 13.48 20.03 -6.91
CA ALA A 20 13.29 18.66 -7.35
C ALA A 20 11.92 18.55 -8.06
N ALA A 21 11.89 17.92 -9.22
CA ALA A 21 10.65 17.70 -9.96
C ALA A 21 9.67 16.90 -9.07
N ALA A 22 8.39 17.31 -9.08
CA ALA A 22 7.36 16.58 -8.36
C ALA A 22 7.27 15.13 -8.91
N PRO A 23 7.00 14.12 -8.04
CA PRO A 23 6.89 12.74 -8.48
C PRO A 23 5.77 12.59 -9.53
N PRO A 24 5.94 11.68 -10.50
CA PRO A 24 4.93 11.46 -11.53
C PRO A 24 3.61 10.99 -10.91
N GLN A 25 2.52 11.56 -11.37
CA GLN A 25 1.17 11.32 -10.82
C GLN A 25 0.11 11.35 -11.92
N ALA A 26 -1.05 10.80 -11.60
CA ALA A 26 -2.23 10.81 -12.46
C ALA A 26 -3.50 10.99 -11.63
N GLU A 27 -4.57 11.37 -12.33
CA GLU A 27 -5.91 11.50 -11.79
C GLU A 27 -6.88 10.74 -12.68
N ILE A 28 -7.85 10.03 -12.09
CA ILE A 28 -8.94 9.34 -12.77
C ILE A 28 -10.27 9.78 -12.15
N ASP A 29 -11.32 9.84 -12.96
CA ASP A 29 -12.63 10.38 -12.58
C ASP A 29 -13.76 9.63 -13.29
N ASN A 30 -14.83 9.29 -12.56
CA ASN A 30 -16.08 8.72 -13.14
C ASN A 30 -17.31 9.61 -12.91
N SER A 31 -17.11 10.88 -12.55
CA SER A 31 -18.12 11.90 -12.20
C SER A 31 -18.74 11.75 -10.81
N LEU A 32 -18.50 10.65 -10.09
CA LEU A 32 -18.88 10.44 -8.70
C LEU A 32 -17.66 10.38 -7.79
N LEU A 33 -16.61 9.70 -8.25
CA LEU A 33 -15.34 9.54 -7.56
C LEU A 33 -14.25 10.28 -8.32
N ASN A 34 -13.37 10.91 -7.58
CA ASN A 34 -12.10 11.45 -8.08
C ASN A 34 -10.95 10.80 -7.31
N ALA A 35 -10.02 10.15 -8.01
CA ALA A 35 -8.87 9.51 -7.40
C ALA A 35 -7.56 10.02 -7.98
N LYS A 36 -6.59 10.34 -7.10
CA LYS A 36 -5.24 10.79 -7.44
C LYS A 36 -4.23 9.74 -7.01
N LEU A 37 -3.31 9.43 -7.92
CA LEU A 37 -2.36 8.32 -7.76
C LEU A 37 -0.95 8.77 -8.14
N TYR A 38 0.04 8.32 -7.39
CA TYR A 38 1.44 8.37 -7.81
C TYR A 38 1.74 7.22 -8.78
N LEU A 39 2.58 7.50 -9.78
CA LEU A 39 2.98 6.54 -10.80
C LEU A 39 4.31 5.86 -10.43
N PRO A 40 4.53 4.61 -10.85
CA PRO A 40 5.80 3.92 -10.65
C PRO A 40 6.92 4.58 -11.45
N ASP A 41 8.01 4.90 -10.76
CA ASP A 41 9.25 5.36 -11.38
C ASP A 41 10.41 5.04 -10.42
N ALA A 42 11.39 4.26 -10.89
CA ALA A 42 12.51 3.80 -10.08
C ALA A 42 13.46 4.93 -9.63
N LYS A 43 13.39 6.12 -10.27
CA LYS A 43 14.28 7.26 -9.98
C LYS A 43 13.57 8.44 -9.33
N HIS A 44 12.33 8.70 -9.75
CA HIS A 44 11.59 9.92 -9.39
C HIS A 44 10.20 9.62 -8.82
N GLY A 45 9.85 8.33 -8.65
CA GLY A 45 8.58 7.91 -8.05
C GLY A 45 8.46 8.41 -6.61
N TYR A 46 7.23 8.68 -6.19
CA TYR A 46 6.92 9.01 -4.79
C TYR A 46 7.34 7.88 -3.85
N TYR A 47 6.94 6.65 -4.16
CA TYR A 47 7.27 5.46 -3.39
C TYR A 47 8.37 4.66 -4.11
N GLN A 48 9.50 4.51 -3.44
CA GLN A 48 10.67 3.76 -3.91
C GLN A 48 11.09 2.68 -2.89
N GLY A 49 10.23 2.41 -1.91
CA GLY A 49 10.41 1.34 -0.95
C GLY A 49 10.37 -0.04 -1.61
N THR A 50 10.91 -1.04 -0.91
CA THR A 50 10.97 -2.41 -1.41
C THR A 50 10.01 -3.35 -0.67
N ARG A 51 8.99 -2.79 -0.02
CA ARG A 51 7.92 -3.52 0.66
C ARG A 51 6.69 -3.66 -0.22
N PHE A 52 6.09 -2.55 -0.62
CA PHE A 52 4.82 -2.50 -1.33
C PHE A 52 5.00 -2.35 -2.84
N ASP A 53 4.02 -2.84 -3.60
CA ASP A 53 3.87 -2.66 -5.03
C ASP A 53 3.84 -1.17 -5.42
N TRP A 54 4.57 -0.79 -6.45
CA TRP A 54 4.66 0.58 -6.95
C TRP A 54 3.47 0.99 -7.82
N SER A 55 2.65 0.05 -8.25
CA SER A 55 1.56 0.31 -9.18
C SER A 55 0.40 1.03 -8.51
N GLY A 56 0.35 2.36 -8.68
CA GLY A 56 -0.80 3.18 -8.33
C GLY A 56 -0.99 3.40 -6.83
N VAL A 57 -0.03 4.04 -6.17
CA VAL A 57 -0.19 4.51 -4.78
C VAL A 57 -1.24 5.62 -4.74
N ILE A 58 -2.45 5.30 -4.25
CA ILE A 58 -3.57 6.23 -4.17
C ILE A 58 -3.38 7.14 -2.95
N TYR A 59 -3.23 8.46 -3.18
CA TYR A 59 -3.03 9.42 -2.09
C TYR A 59 -4.24 10.31 -1.82
N SER A 60 -5.29 10.21 -2.65
CA SER A 60 -6.58 10.86 -2.44
C SER A 60 -7.65 10.10 -3.21
N LEU A 61 -8.80 9.89 -2.60
CA LEU A 61 -10.03 9.47 -3.26
C LEU A 61 -11.20 10.18 -2.59
N GLU A 62 -11.90 10.98 -3.36
CA GLU A 62 -12.99 11.84 -2.87
C GLU A 62 -14.35 11.31 -3.31
N PHE A 63 -15.31 11.29 -2.36
CA PHE A 63 -16.72 10.98 -2.58
C PHE A 63 -17.59 11.78 -1.63
N GLU A 64 -18.56 12.55 -2.16
CA GLU A 64 -19.55 13.35 -1.39
C GLU A 64 -18.92 14.20 -0.28
N GLY A 65 -17.76 14.81 -0.54
CA GLY A 65 -17.06 15.68 0.41
C GLY A 65 -16.16 14.95 1.41
N HIS A 66 -16.10 13.63 1.37
CA HIS A 66 -15.19 12.81 2.18
C HIS A 66 -13.96 12.42 1.38
N ASN A 67 -12.79 12.44 2.02
CA ASN A 67 -11.55 11.88 1.48
C ASN A 67 -11.16 10.61 2.25
N TYR A 68 -11.06 9.50 1.52
CA TYR A 68 -10.82 8.19 2.11
C TYR A 68 -9.33 7.89 2.32
N TYR A 69 -8.43 8.50 1.54
CA TYR A 69 -7.00 8.18 1.57
C TYR A 69 -6.15 9.44 1.68
N GLY A 70 -5.00 9.29 2.30
CA GLY A 70 -4.04 10.36 2.46
C GLY A 70 -2.83 9.91 3.27
N PRO A 71 -1.82 10.77 3.43
CA PRO A 71 -0.69 10.48 4.31
C PRO A 71 -1.16 10.27 5.75
N TRP A 72 -0.79 9.12 6.33
CA TRP A 72 -1.03 8.79 7.73
C TRP A 72 0.16 9.18 8.64
N PHE A 73 1.22 9.69 8.04
CA PHE A 73 2.46 10.18 8.66
C PHE A 73 2.68 11.65 8.31
N ASN A 74 3.47 12.36 9.12
CA ASN A 74 3.73 13.79 8.95
C ASN A 74 4.95 14.06 8.05
N ARG A 75 5.96 13.18 8.14
CA ARG A 75 7.20 13.28 7.33
C ARG A 75 7.85 11.92 7.17
N THR A 76 8.85 11.84 6.31
CA THR A 76 9.65 10.63 6.07
C THR A 76 11.09 10.84 6.51
N ASP A 77 11.76 9.76 6.91
CA ASP A 77 13.19 9.73 7.20
C ASP A 77 13.79 8.42 6.66
N PRO A 78 14.83 8.47 5.80
CA PRO A 78 15.43 7.27 5.21
C PRO A 78 16.11 6.34 6.23
N ASN A 79 16.39 6.81 7.44
CA ASN A 79 17.03 6.03 8.49
C ASN A 79 16.04 5.30 9.42
N ILE A 80 14.75 5.53 9.25
CA ILE A 80 13.71 4.85 10.05
C ILE A 80 13.41 3.48 9.43
N HIS A 81 13.37 2.43 10.28
CA HIS A 81 13.14 1.07 9.86
C HIS A 81 11.68 0.85 9.42
N ASP A 82 10.70 1.20 10.27
CA ASP A 82 9.27 1.15 9.95
C ASP A 82 8.67 2.56 10.09
N PHE A 83 8.20 2.90 11.26
CA PHE A 83 7.81 4.26 11.65
C PHE A 83 8.09 4.49 13.13
N ILE A 84 8.22 5.76 13.51
CA ILE A 84 8.39 6.18 14.91
C ILE A 84 7.47 7.35 15.24
N TYR A 85 7.27 7.58 16.52
CA TYR A 85 6.66 8.80 17.03
C TYR A 85 7.77 9.76 17.50
N ASP A 86 7.79 10.96 16.92
CA ASP A 86 8.71 12.05 17.25
C ASP A 86 7.88 13.26 17.72
N GLY A 87 7.66 13.34 19.05
CA GLY A 87 6.69 14.26 19.62
C GLY A 87 5.28 14.02 19.06
N PRO A 88 4.64 15.05 18.48
CA PRO A 88 3.33 14.91 17.85
C PRO A 88 3.39 14.21 16.49
N ASP A 89 4.55 14.16 15.85
CA ASP A 89 4.71 13.65 14.50
C ASP A 89 4.80 12.11 14.46
N ILE A 90 4.31 11.56 13.36
CA ILE A 90 4.61 10.21 12.92
C ILE A 90 5.61 10.33 11.77
N VAL A 91 6.77 9.67 11.93
CA VAL A 91 7.83 9.66 10.93
C VAL A 91 7.91 8.29 10.32
N ALA A 92 7.63 8.17 9.02
CA ALA A 92 7.66 6.90 8.31
C ALA A 92 9.02 6.65 7.64
N GLY A 93 9.47 5.41 7.73
CA GLY A 93 10.61 4.92 6.96
C GLY A 93 10.25 4.69 5.48
N PRO A 94 11.24 4.49 4.60
CA PRO A 94 11.03 4.36 3.15
C PRO A 94 10.07 3.23 2.76
N CYS A 95 10.07 2.12 3.52
CA CYS A 95 9.21 0.98 3.24
C CYS A 95 7.77 1.17 3.73
N SER A 96 7.52 2.14 4.63
CA SER A 96 6.19 2.38 5.24
C SER A 96 5.54 3.68 4.73
N ALA A 97 6.27 4.54 4.03
CA ALA A 97 5.80 5.84 3.55
C ALA A 97 4.89 5.71 2.31
N VAL A 98 3.76 5.02 2.44
CA VAL A 98 2.79 4.72 1.39
C VAL A 98 1.38 5.01 1.86
N THR A 99 0.42 5.16 0.95
CA THR A 99 -0.97 5.53 1.25
C THR A 99 -1.95 4.72 0.41
N GLY A 100 -3.21 4.68 0.85
CA GLY A 100 -4.29 4.01 0.15
C GLY A 100 -4.19 2.47 0.20
N PRO A 101 -4.99 1.77 -0.61
CA PRO A 101 -4.89 0.33 -0.76
C PRO A 101 -3.65 -0.04 -1.60
N VAL A 102 -2.68 -0.68 -0.97
CA VAL A 102 -1.43 -1.11 -1.61
C VAL A 102 -1.18 -2.59 -1.40
N ASP A 103 -0.62 -3.25 -2.40
CA ASP A 103 -0.33 -4.68 -2.35
C ASP A 103 1.07 -4.94 -1.81
N GLU A 104 1.20 -5.94 -0.94
CA GLU A 104 2.49 -6.51 -0.56
C GLU A 104 2.53 -7.99 -0.92
N PHE A 105 3.41 -8.36 -1.85
CA PHE A 105 3.67 -9.75 -2.19
C PHE A 105 4.73 -10.34 -1.26
N ALA A 106 4.59 -11.60 -0.89
CA ALA A 106 5.69 -12.34 -0.28
C ALA A 106 6.84 -12.47 -1.28
N PRO A 107 8.12 -12.43 -0.82
CA PRO A 107 9.27 -12.51 -1.70
C PRO A 107 9.37 -13.88 -2.36
N LEU A 108 9.67 -13.91 -3.67
CA LEU A 108 9.94 -15.14 -4.43
C LEU A 108 11.44 -15.40 -4.48
N GLY A 109 11.85 -16.61 -4.15
CA GLY A 109 13.23 -17.05 -4.26
C GLY A 109 14.17 -16.53 -3.15
N TRP A 110 13.65 -15.96 -2.07
CA TRP A 110 14.49 -15.48 -0.96
C TRP A 110 15.32 -16.58 -0.31
N ASP A 111 14.72 -17.72 -0.02
CA ASP A 111 15.39 -18.82 0.70
C ASP A 111 16.45 -19.50 -0.17
N GLU A 112 16.22 -19.56 -1.48
CA GLU A 112 17.15 -20.15 -2.45
C GLU A 112 18.27 -19.18 -2.87
N ALA A 113 18.06 -17.87 -2.73
CA ALA A 113 19.06 -16.88 -3.08
C ALA A 113 20.28 -16.97 -2.16
N LYS A 114 21.45 -17.11 -2.76
CA LYS A 114 22.72 -17.03 -2.03
C LYS A 114 22.97 -15.61 -1.53
N PRO A 115 23.81 -15.41 -0.52
CA PRO A 115 24.29 -14.07 -0.15
C PRO A 115 24.78 -13.29 -1.39
N GLY A 116 24.28 -12.06 -1.58
CA GLY A 116 24.57 -11.24 -2.78
C GLY A 116 23.78 -11.63 -4.03
N GLY A 117 23.04 -12.75 -4.01
CA GLY A 117 22.14 -13.17 -5.09
C GLY A 117 20.85 -12.36 -5.14
N GLU A 118 19.96 -12.73 -6.06
CA GLU A 118 18.72 -12.01 -6.33
C GLU A 118 17.50 -12.80 -5.88
N PHE A 119 16.47 -12.06 -5.45
CA PHE A 119 15.12 -12.54 -5.18
C PHE A 119 14.12 -11.54 -5.78
N ILE A 120 12.86 -11.93 -5.89
CA ILE A 120 11.83 -11.13 -6.56
C ILE A 120 10.81 -10.60 -5.55
N LYS A 121 10.43 -9.33 -5.74
CA LYS A 121 9.18 -8.74 -5.23
C LYS A 121 8.34 -8.30 -6.41
N VAL A 122 7.19 -8.97 -6.64
CA VAL A 122 6.25 -8.58 -7.69
C VAL A 122 5.77 -7.15 -7.41
N GLY A 123 5.64 -6.34 -8.46
CA GLY A 123 5.29 -4.92 -8.34
C GLY A 123 6.47 -4.02 -7.93
N ILE A 124 7.68 -4.57 -7.73
CA ILE A 124 8.89 -3.81 -7.41
C ILE A 124 10.02 -4.17 -8.38
N GLY A 125 10.48 -5.46 -8.34
CA GLY A 125 11.57 -5.90 -9.20
C GLY A 125 12.39 -7.06 -8.64
N ALA A 126 13.56 -7.28 -9.23
CA ALA A 126 14.61 -8.14 -8.68
C ALA A 126 15.44 -7.34 -7.67
N LEU A 127 15.58 -7.88 -6.48
CA LEU A 127 16.24 -7.26 -5.34
C LEU A 127 17.45 -8.10 -4.91
N ARG A 128 18.50 -7.46 -4.39
CA ARG A 128 19.70 -8.16 -3.91
C ARG A 128 19.55 -8.57 -2.45
N LYS A 129 19.73 -9.86 -2.18
CA LYS A 129 19.82 -10.39 -0.82
C LYS A 129 21.16 -9.95 -0.19
N PRO A 130 21.15 -9.23 0.94
CA PRO A 130 22.39 -8.84 1.62
C PRO A 130 23.18 -10.07 2.05
N ALA A 131 24.51 -9.94 2.08
CA ALA A 131 25.40 -11.05 2.42
C ALA A 131 25.24 -11.53 3.87
N ASP A 132 24.80 -10.65 4.75
CA ASP A 132 24.61 -10.86 6.19
C ASP A 132 23.15 -11.15 6.60
N ALA A 133 22.19 -11.13 5.63
CA ALA A 133 20.79 -11.31 5.95
C ALA A 133 20.41 -12.78 6.12
N ALA A 134 20.09 -13.18 7.35
CA ALA A 134 19.57 -14.51 7.68
C ALA A 134 18.08 -14.66 7.39
N LYS A 135 17.30 -13.58 7.50
CA LYS A 135 15.84 -13.55 7.29
C LYS A 135 15.45 -12.37 6.41
N TYR A 136 14.33 -12.53 5.70
CA TYR A 136 13.69 -11.43 5.01
C TYR A 136 13.11 -10.43 6.02
N ASP A 137 13.28 -9.14 5.73
CA ASP A 137 12.78 -8.04 6.54
C ASP A 137 11.97 -7.09 5.65
N ASN A 138 10.68 -6.98 5.89
CA ASN A 138 9.74 -6.14 5.11
C ASN A 138 10.11 -4.65 5.14
N TYR A 139 10.76 -4.20 6.21
CA TYR A 139 11.07 -2.78 6.42
C TYR A 139 12.46 -2.38 5.95
N LYS A 140 13.27 -3.35 5.51
CA LYS A 140 14.58 -3.09 4.95
C LYS A 140 14.46 -2.65 3.49
N VAL A 141 15.11 -1.55 3.13
CA VAL A 141 15.28 -1.16 1.73
C VAL A 141 16.38 -2.01 1.12
N TYR A 142 16.01 -2.85 0.16
CA TYR A 142 16.96 -3.69 -0.57
C TYR A 142 17.46 -2.98 -1.83
N ALA A 143 18.70 -3.25 -2.23
CA ALA A 143 19.21 -2.74 -3.49
C ALA A 143 18.42 -3.37 -4.65
N ILE A 144 17.89 -2.55 -5.55
CA ILE A 144 17.17 -2.97 -6.75
C ILE A 144 18.20 -3.33 -7.81
N ALA A 145 18.19 -4.59 -8.26
CA ALA A 145 19.04 -5.08 -9.33
C ALA A 145 18.41 -4.82 -10.69
N ASP A 146 17.09 -5.06 -10.80
CA ASP A 146 16.29 -4.83 -12.01
C ASP A 146 14.85 -4.49 -11.62
N PRO A 147 14.34 -3.28 -11.91
CA PRO A 147 12.94 -2.94 -11.65
C PRO A 147 11.97 -3.57 -12.66
N GLY A 148 12.46 -4.27 -13.67
CA GLY A 148 11.66 -4.76 -14.79
C GLY A 148 11.23 -3.66 -15.77
N LYS A 149 10.45 -4.06 -16.77
CA LYS A 149 9.90 -3.15 -17.78
C LYS A 149 8.51 -2.70 -17.34
N TRP A 150 8.40 -1.44 -16.95
CA TRP A 150 7.14 -0.82 -16.57
C TRP A 150 6.45 -0.15 -17.76
N SER A 151 5.12 -0.24 -17.80
CA SER A 151 4.29 0.62 -18.65
C SER A 151 3.04 1.06 -17.88
N VAL A 152 2.56 2.26 -18.24
CA VAL A 152 1.36 2.87 -17.67
C VAL A 152 0.46 3.33 -18.79
N LYS A 153 -0.83 2.92 -18.74
CA LYS A 153 -1.86 3.40 -19.67
C LYS A 153 -2.96 4.07 -18.90
N LYS A 154 -3.19 5.34 -19.18
CA LYS A 154 -4.22 6.15 -18.52
C LYS A 154 -5.43 6.31 -19.43
N TYR A 155 -6.60 6.11 -18.82
CA TYR A 155 -7.92 6.43 -19.37
C TYR A 155 -8.60 7.45 -18.44
N ARG A 156 -9.80 7.89 -18.79
CA ARG A 156 -10.53 8.86 -17.97
C ARG A 156 -10.85 8.29 -16.58
N ASP A 157 -11.38 7.08 -16.54
CA ASP A 157 -11.89 6.40 -15.34
C ASP A 157 -11.01 5.27 -14.84
N SER A 158 -9.88 5.04 -15.49
CA SER A 158 -9.00 3.93 -15.13
C SER A 158 -7.53 4.18 -15.51
N ILE A 159 -6.66 3.45 -14.84
CA ILE A 159 -5.23 3.43 -15.13
C ILE A 159 -4.71 2.01 -15.00
N GLU A 160 -4.03 1.53 -16.05
CA GLU A 160 -3.40 0.20 -16.11
C GLU A 160 -1.89 0.35 -15.93
N PHE A 161 -1.34 -0.44 -15.03
CA PHE A 161 0.08 -0.62 -14.81
C PHE A 161 0.47 -2.01 -15.28
N SER A 162 1.64 -2.16 -15.90
CA SER A 162 2.21 -3.47 -16.15
C SER A 162 3.70 -3.51 -15.88
N GLN A 163 4.17 -4.62 -15.33
CA GLN A 163 5.57 -4.92 -15.09
C GLN A 163 5.90 -6.27 -15.73
N GLU A 164 6.84 -6.30 -16.67
CA GLU A 164 7.46 -7.53 -17.15
C GLU A 164 8.85 -7.67 -16.55
N LEU A 165 9.13 -8.81 -15.92
CA LEU A 165 10.41 -9.08 -15.29
C LEU A 165 10.87 -10.50 -15.58
N SER A 166 12.17 -10.63 -15.93
CA SER A 166 12.83 -11.92 -16.11
C SER A 166 14.14 -11.92 -15.30
N ALA A 167 14.10 -12.48 -14.08
CA ALA A 167 15.24 -12.49 -13.15
C ALA A 167 15.11 -13.62 -12.13
N ALA A 168 16.20 -14.02 -11.49
CA ALA A 168 16.24 -15.01 -10.40
C ALA A 168 15.52 -16.34 -10.74
N GLY A 169 15.49 -16.74 -12.01
CA GLY A 169 14.81 -17.96 -12.48
C GLY A 169 13.30 -17.82 -12.65
N TYR A 170 12.74 -16.65 -12.49
CA TYR A 170 11.33 -16.33 -12.78
C TYR A 170 11.22 -15.45 -14.02
N HIS A 171 10.12 -15.60 -14.78
CA HIS A 171 9.72 -14.70 -15.85
C HIS A 171 8.22 -14.52 -15.78
N PHE A 172 7.74 -13.29 -15.61
CA PHE A 172 6.31 -13.01 -15.49
C PHE A 172 5.93 -11.65 -16.08
N LEU A 173 4.62 -11.52 -16.34
CA LEU A 173 3.97 -10.27 -16.62
C LEU A 173 2.90 -10.03 -15.54
N TYR A 174 3.12 -9.03 -14.72
CA TYR A 174 2.16 -8.53 -13.74
C TYR A 174 1.40 -7.34 -14.29
N ARG A 175 0.08 -7.31 -14.09
CA ARG A 175 -0.77 -6.15 -14.40
C ARG A 175 -1.66 -5.82 -13.21
N LYS A 176 -1.86 -4.52 -12.99
CA LYS A 176 -2.84 -3.97 -12.06
C LYS A 176 -3.60 -2.85 -12.73
N THR A 177 -4.91 -2.83 -12.58
CA THR A 177 -5.77 -1.75 -13.06
C THR A 177 -6.55 -1.18 -11.90
N ALA A 178 -6.39 0.12 -11.64
CA ALA A 178 -7.29 0.87 -10.79
C ALA A 178 -8.40 1.45 -11.70
N ARG A 179 -9.65 1.06 -11.47
CA ARG A 179 -10.82 1.45 -12.28
C ARG A 179 -11.92 1.99 -11.40
N LEU A 180 -12.39 3.20 -11.69
CA LEU A 180 -13.61 3.76 -11.13
C LEU A 180 -14.80 3.29 -11.96
N ILE A 181 -15.78 2.64 -11.35
CA ILE A 181 -16.90 2.02 -12.06
C ILE A 181 -17.88 3.10 -12.53
N PRO A 182 -18.19 3.21 -13.85
CA PRO A 182 -19.09 4.23 -14.35
C PRO A 182 -20.45 4.20 -13.66
N GLY A 183 -20.91 5.37 -13.19
CA GLY A 183 -22.21 5.56 -12.55
C GLY A 183 -22.35 4.95 -11.15
N LYS A 184 -21.24 4.51 -10.53
CA LYS A 184 -21.24 3.94 -9.18
C LYS A 184 -20.12 4.55 -8.33
N PRO A 185 -20.32 4.69 -7.03
CA PRO A 185 -19.27 5.09 -6.10
C PRO A 185 -18.37 3.88 -5.76
N GLU A 186 -17.85 3.22 -6.79
CA GLU A 186 -17.06 2.00 -6.67
C GLU A 186 -15.73 2.15 -7.39
N MET A 187 -14.66 1.64 -6.78
CA MET A 187 -13.36 1.42 -7.39
C MET A 187 -13.05 -0.08 -7.41
N ALA A 188 -12.59 -0.58 -8.54
CA ALA A 188 -12.05 -1.93 -8.65
C ALA A 188 -10.52 -1.87 -8.78
N LEU A 189 -9.81 -2.69 -8.01
CA LEU A 189 -8.42 -3.06 -8.22
C LEU A 189 -8.41 -4.44 -8.86
N GLU A 190 -8.11 -4.48 -10.15
CA GLU A 190 -8.07 -5.69 -10.98
C GLU A 190 -6.63 -6.09 -11.22
N HIS A 191 -6.28 -7.35 -10.98
CA HIS A 191 -4.91 -7.84 -11.08
C HIS A 191 -4.81 -9.07 -11.98
N SER A 192 -3.66 -9.21 -12.63
CA SER A 192 -3.28 -10.47 -13.27
C SER A 192 -1.77 -10.71 -13.12
N LEU A 193 -1.40 -11.96 -12.87
CA LEU A 193 -0.03 -12.43 -12.85
C LEU A 193 0.10 -13.61 -13.81
N LYS A 194 0.73 -13.38 -14.95
CA LYS A 194 1.00 -14.39 -15.97
C LYS A 194 2.42 -14.91 -15.83
N ASN A 195 2.55 -16.21 -15.67
CA ASN A 195 3.83 -16.88 -15.63
C ASN A 195 4.34 -17.14 -17.05
N LEU A 196 5.36 -16.44 -17.48
CA LEU A 196 6.00 -16.57 -18.81
C LEU A 196 7.23 -17.49 -18.75
N GLY A 197 7.63 -17.92 -17.55
CA GLY A 197 8.78 -18.77 -17.30
C GLY A 197 8.43 -20.26 -17.21
N THR A 198 9.42 -21.04 -16.82
CA THR A 198 9.32 -22.49 -16.65
C THR A 198 9.19 -22.92 -15.18
N ARG A 199 9.40 -22.01 -14.24
CA ARG A 199 9.28 -22.24 -12.81
C ARG A 199 7.90 -21.78 -12.33
N ALA A 200 7.20 -22.60 -11.54
CA ALA A 200 5.94 -22.20 -10.92
C ALA A 200 6.13 -21.00 -9.98
N ILE A 201 5.18 -20.07 -9.98
CA ILE A 201 5.13 -18.94 -9.07
C ILE A 201 4.20 -19.32 -7.92
N GLN A 202 4.74 -19.41 -6.71
CA GLN A 202 4.00 -19.68 -5.49
C GLN A 202 4.30 -18.57 -4.50
N THR A 203 3.29 -17.77 -4.18
CA THR A 203 3.40 -16.62 -3.28
C THR A 203 2.04 -16.34 -2.64
N ASN A 204 1.99 -15.37 -1.77
CA ASN A 204 0.77 -14.74 -1.31
C ASN A 204 0.88 -13.23 -1.50
N VAL A 205 -0.26 -12.58 -1.51
CA VAL A 205 -0.37 -11.14 -1.53
C VAL A 205 -1.42 -10.71 -0.52
N TYR A 206 -1.19 -9.60 0.15
CA TYR A 206 -2.25 -8.90 0.88
C TYR A 206 -2.36 -7.47 0.42
N ASN A 207 -3.56 -6.93 0.55
CA ASN A 207 -3.79 -5.52 0.33
C ASN A 207 -3.79 -4.82 1.69
N HIS A 208 -2.81 -3.94 1.91
CA HIS A 208 -2.75 -3.09 3.10
C HIS A 208 -3.62 -1.86 2.85
N ASN A 209 -4.83 -1.89 3.37
CA ASN A 209 -5.84 -0.87 3.13
C ASN A 209 -5.66 0.31 4.09
N PHE A 210 -4.69 1.20 3.83
CA PHE A 210 -4.49 2.42 4.63
C PHE A 210 -5.65 3.40 4.44
N LEU A 211 -6.64 3.36 5.34
CA LEU A 211 -7.80 4.25 5.35
C LEU A 211 -7.57 5.37 6.37
N THR A 212 -7.59 6.63 5.92
CA THR A 212 -7.42 7.80 6.79
C THR A 212 -8.73 8.57 7.02
N LEU A 213 -9.79 8.25 6.34
CA LEU A 213 -11.16 8.82 6.31
C LEU A 213 -11.27 10.21 6.96
N ASP A 214 -11.11 11.26 6.13
CA ASP A 214 -11.05 12.67 6.51
C ASP A 214 -9.98 13.00 7.57
N HIS A 215 -8.93 12.16 7.69
CA HIS A 215 -7.90 12.25 8.74
C HIS A 215 -8.47 12.22 10.16
N HIS A 216 -9.66 11.64 10.33
CA HIS A 216 -10.28 11.51 11.64
C HIS A 216 -9.65 10.34 12.42
N PRO A 217 -9.20 10.56 13.68
CA PRO A 217 -8.55 9.49 14.45
C PRO A 217 -9.53 8.34 14.72
N PRO A 218 -9.09 7.07 14.58
CA PRO A 218 -9.88 5.92 14.99
C PRO A 218 -10.37 6.05 16.44
N GLY A 219 -11.65 5.76 16.69
CA GLY A 219 -12.25 5.91 18.01
C GLY A 219 -13.73 5.52 18.05
N PRO A 220 -14.48 5.83 19.14
CA PRO A 220 -15.88 5.47 19.28
C PRO A 220 -16.70 5.93 18.08
N GLY A 221 -17.50 5.02 17.51
CA GLY A 221 -18.22 5.24 16.23
C GLY A 221 -17.59 4.54 15.04
N LEU A 222 -16.29 4.25 15.09
CA LEU A 222 -15.62 3.44 14.09
C LEU A 222 -15.86 1.95 14.37
N THR A 223 -16.27 1.23 13.32
CA THR A 223 -16.54 -0.21 13.37
C THR A 223 -15.97 -0.90 12.13
N VAL A 224 -15.33 -2.05 12.33
CA VAL A 224 -14.95 -2.98 11.25
C VAL A 224 -15.84 -4.22 11.36
N SER A 225 -16.50 -4.61 10.28
CA SER A 225 -17.39 -5.78 10.25
C SER A 225 -17.00 -6.73 9.13
N VAL A 226 -17.12 -8.02 9.40
CA VAL A 226 -16.86 -9.13 8.47
C VAL A 226 -18.04 -10.11 8.49
N PRO A 227 -18.19 -11.03 7.51
CA PRO A 227 -19.33 -11.95 7.47
C PRO A 227 -19.21 -13.19 8.36
N PHE A 228 -18.16 -13.29 9.19
CA PHE A 228 -17.91 -14.44 10.07
C PHE A 228 -17.72 -13.99 11.52
N GLN A 229 -17.87 -14.92 12.46
CA GLN A 229 -17.57 -14.69 13.87
C GLN A 229 -16.06 -14.54 14.05
N ILE A 230 -15.60 -13.37 14.47
CA ILE A 230 -14.16 -13.12 14.66
C ILE A 230 -13.66 -13.91 15.85
N GLN A 231 -12.64 -14.72 15.63
CA GLN A 231 -11.82 -15.36 16.64
C GLN A 231 -10.43 -14.73 16.59
N SER A 232 -9.82 -14.55 17.75
CA SER A 232 -8.46 -14.02 17.83
C SER A 232 -7.72 -14.60 19.02
N ASN A 233 -6.51 -15.09 18.76
CA ASN A 233 -5.57 -15.50 19.79
C ASN A 233 -4.80 -14.31 20.40
N HIS A 234 -4.88 -13.12 19.76
CA HIS A 234 -4.32 -11.86 20.23
C HIS A 234 -5.38 -10.75 20.13
N PRO A 235 -6.41 -10.77 21.00
CA PRO A 235 -7.46 -9.76 20.95
C PRO A 235 -6.90 -8.36 21.26
N PRO A 236 -7.55 -7.29 20.75
CA PRO A 236 -7.10 -5.92 20.98
C PRO A 236 -7.16 -5.54 22.47
N ASN A 237 -6.44 -4.47 22.83
CA ASN A 237 -6.55 -3.89 24.16
C ASN A 237 -8.00 -3.45 24.43
N LYS A 238 -8.64 -4.07 25.44
CA LYS A 238 -10.05 -3.84 25.79
C LYS A 238 -10.39 -2.42 26.23
N LYS A 239 -9.41 -1.57 26.49
CA LYS A 239 -9.64 -0.13 26.72
C LYS A 239 -9.81 0.65 25.42
N LEU A 240 -9.26 0.15 24.31
CA LEU A 240 -9.23 0.83 23.03
C LEU A 240 -10.26 0.27 22.05
N ALA A 241 -10.39 -1.07 21.98
CA ALA A 241 -11.32 -1.74 21.11
C ALA A 241 -11.70 -3.12 21.64
N GLU A 242 -12.82 -3.67 21.17
CA GLU A 242 -13.25 -5.03 21.49
C GLU A 242 -13.86 -5.76 20.28
N ILE A 243 -13.74 -7.08 20.32
CA ILE A 243 -14.41 -7.98 19.37
C ILE A 243 -15.82 -8.26 19.88
N ARG A 244 -16.84 -7.90 19.09
CA ARG A 244 -18.27 -8.21 19.32
C ARG A 244 -18.81 -9.05 18.18
N ALA A 245 -18.80 -10.37 18.37
CA ALA A 245 -19.23 -11.32 17.35
C ALA A 245 -18.43 -11.17 16.04
N ASN A 246 -19.03 -10.59 15.02
CA ASN A 246 -18.45 -10.38 13.69
C ASN A 246 -17.93 -8.94 13.49
N ARG A 247 -17.70 -8.19 14.57
CA ARG A 247 -17.29 -6.78 14.53
C ARG A 247 -16.14 -6.49 15.46
N ILE A 248 -15.30 -5.54 15.08
CA ILE A 248 -14.37 -4.85 15.98
C ILE A 248 -14.92 -3.45 16.17
N VAL A 249 -15.14 -3.05 17.43
CA VAL A 249 -15.72 -1.76 17.82
C VAL A 249 -14.70 -1.00 18.62
N TYR A 250 -14.44 0.25 18.27
CA TYR A 250 -13.55 1.14 19.00
C TYR A 250 -14.27 1.73 20.20
N LEU A 251 -13.61 1.76 21.35
CA LEU A 251 -14.16 2.20 22.64
C LEU A 251 -13.58 3.53 23.11
N ASP A 252 -12.37 3.87 22.65
CA ASP A 252 -11.70 5.15 22.94
C ASP A 252 -11.01 5.66 21.67
N ILE A 253 -10.74 6.98 21.62
CA ILE A 253 -9.99 7.62 20.55
C ILE A 253 -8.52 7.22 20.69
N LEU A 254 -7.94 6.68 19.60
CA LEU A 254 -6.53 6.37 19.58
C LEU A 254 -5.70 7.65 19.60
N LYS A 255 -4.77 7.73 20.55
CA LYS A 255 -3.88 8.87 20.78
C LYS A 255 -2.46 8.39 21.06
N ASP A 256 -1.53 9.29 21.05
CA ASP A 256 -0.12 9.04 21.36
C ASP A 256 0.44 7.82 20.61
N ARG A 257 0.74 6.75 21.36
CA ARG A 257 1.27 5.48 20.84
C ARG A 257 0.26 4.34 20.91
N ASP A 258 -1.02 4.65 21.04
CA ASP A 258 -2.08 3.65 21.04
C ASP A 258 -2.06 2.85 19.73
N VAL A 259 -2.21 1.53 19.86
CA VAL A 259 -2.28 0.59 18.75
C VAL A 259 -3.44 -0.37 19.00
N VAL A 260 -4.27 -0.55 17.99
CA VAL A 260 -5.23 -1.65 17.91
C VAL A 260 -4.75 -2.57 16.80
N ALA A 261 -4.30 -3.77 17.15
CA ALA A 261 -3.86 -4.79 16.19
C ALA A 261 -4.39 -6.15 16.64
N THR A 262 -4.95 -6.91 15.69
CA THR A 262 -5.51 -8.22 15.99
C THR A 262 -5.64 -9.07 14.72
N PRO A 263 -5.27 -10.36 14.74
CA PRO A 263 -5.68 -11.28 13.70
C PRO A 263 -7.19 -11.50 13.77
N MET A 264 -7.82 -11.63 12.60
CA MET A 264 -9.26 -11.91 12.46
C MET A 264 -9.44 -13.31 11.85
N GLU A 265 -9.53 -14.31 12.70
CA GLU A 265 -9.75 -15.70 12.35
C GLU A 265 -11.24 -16.06 12.44
N GLY A 266 -11.64 -17.27 11.98
CA GLY A 266 -13.03 -17.74 12.01
C GLY A 266 -13.68 -17.78 10.63
N PHE A 267 -13.00 -17.29 9.60
CA PHE A 267 -13.43 -17.44 8.21
C PHE A 267 -13.23 -18.89 7.70
N THR A 268 -13.88 -19.20 6.59
CA THR A 268 -13.74 -20.48 5.88
C THR A 268 -13.21 -20.21 4.46
N ASN A 269 -12.81 -21.26 3.74
CA ASN A 269 -12.37 -21.16 2.35
C ASN A 269 -13.53 -20.86 1.38
N LYS A 270 -14.29 -19.78 1.67
CA LYS A 270 -15.39 -19.28 0.83
C LYS A 270 -15.09 -17.83 0.44
N VAL A 271 -15.24 -17.53 -0.84
CA VAL A 271 -15.08 -16.16 -1.38
C VAL A 271 -15.94 -15.15 -0.61
N GLY A 272 -17.17 -15.53 -0.22
CA GLY A 272 -18.06 -14.65 0.54
C GLY A 272 -17.55 -14.22 1.92
N ASN A 273 -16.49 -14.86 2.44
CA ASN A 273 -15.83 -14.40 3.66
C ASN A 273 -14.88 -13.22 3.42
N HIS A 274 -14.44 -12.99 2.18
CA HIS A 274 -13.61 -11.84 1.81
C HIS A 274 -14.50 -10.63 1.53
N LEU A 275 -15.17 -10.16 2.59
CA LEU A 275 -16.00 -8.96 2.62
C LEU A 275 -15.74 -8.22 3.92
N ILE A 276 -15.38 -6.95 3.84
CA ILE A 276 -15.04 -6.09 4.95
C ILE A 276 -15.88 -4.82 4.84
N ARG A 277 -16.43 -4.32 5.95
CA ARG A 277 -17.04 -2.99 6.04
C ARG A 277 -16.32 -2.19 7.12
N ILE A 278 -15.96 -0.97 6.81
CA ILE A 278 -15.38 0.00 7.75
C ILE A 278 -16.30 1.21 7.74
N GLU A 279 -16.87 1.54 8.89
CA GLU A 279 -17.87 2.62 9.03
C GLU A 279 -17.51 3.48 10.23
N ASP A 280 -17.51 4.81 10.05
CA ASP A 280 -17.36 5.76 11.15
C ASP A 280 -18.58 6.69 11.21
N THR A 281 -19.44 6.48 12.21
CA THR A 281 -20.66 7.26 12.41
C THR A 281 -20.39 8.71 12.83
N ARG A 282 -19.19 9.04 13.32
CA ARG A 282 -18.80 10.41 13.65
C ARG A 282 -18.50 11.22 12.40
N VAL A 283 -17.86 10.56 11.43
CA VAL A 283 -17.57 11.14 10.11
C VAL A 283 -18.82 11.10 9.22
N GLY A 284 -19.66 10.09 9.37
CA GLY A 284 -20.84 9.88 8.54
C GLY A 284 -20.52 9.18 7.22
N ALA A 285 -19.44 8.42 7.14
CA ALA A 285 -19.02 7.73 5.93
C ALA A 285 -18.51 6.32 6.21
N GLY A 286 -18.50 5.50 5.16
CA GLY A 286 -18.05 4.12 5.23
C GLY A 286 -17.49 3.62 3.91
N MET A 287 -16.81 2.48 3.99
CA MET A 287 -16.26 1.78 2.86
C MET A 287 -16.52 0.28 2.99
N LYS A 288 -16.92 -0.35 1.88
CA LYS A 288 -17.03 -1.81 1.78
C LYS A 288 -15.97 -2.33 0.81
N ILE A 289 -15.24 -3.36 1.21
CA ILE A 289 -14.28 -4.08 0.38
C ILE A 289 -14.85 -5.48 0.14
N GLN A 290 -14.87 -5.92 -1.11
CA GLN A 290 -15.25 -7.27 -1.49
C GLN A 290 -14.29 -7.79 -2.55
N ALA A 291 -13.74 -9.00 -2.33
CA ALA A 291 -12.86 -9.62 -3.29
C ALA A 291 -13.42 -10.93 -3.84
N ASP A 292 -12.81 -11.40 -4.95
CA ASP A 292 -13.22 -12.61 -5.69
C ASP A 292 -12.38 -13.86 -5.37
N ARG A 293 -11.50 -13.77 -4.36
CA ARG A 293 -10.68 -14.88 -3.87
C ARG A 293 -10.93 -15.13 -2.39
N PRO A 294 -10.86 -16.39 -1.95
CA PRO A 294 -10.99 -16.70 -0.52
C PRO A 294 -9.81 -16.14 0.27
N LEU A 295 -10.07 -15.88 1.55
CA LEU A 295 -9.03 -15.44 2.49
C LEU A 295 -8.06 -16.58 2.80
N LEU A 296 -6.77 -16.25 2.82
CA LEU A 296 -5.71 -17.06 3.42
C LEU A 296 -5.49 -16.66 4.89
N ARG A 297 -5.52 -15.35 5.15
CA ARG A 297 -5.37 -14.73 6.47
C ARG A 297 -6.02 -13.35 6.43
N GLU A 298 -6.43 -12.83 7.57
CA GLU A 298 -6.92 -11.45 7.71
C GLU A 298 -6.46 -10.88 9.05
N SER A 299 -6.06 -9.62 9.07
CA SER A 299 -5.67 -8.87 10.26
C SER A 299 -6.14 -7.43 10.21
N LEU A 300 -6.28 -6.83 11.38
CA LEU A 300 -6.51 -5.41 11.58
C LEU A 300 -5.29 -4.80 12.24
N TRP A 301 -4.87 -3.64 11.76
CA TRP A 301 -3.92 -2.76 12.39
C TRP A 301 -4.43 -1.32 12.35
N SER A 302 -4.29 -0.57 13.44
CA SER A 302 -4.57 0.85 13.45
C SER A 302 -3.79 1.59 14.54
N ILE A 303 -3.52 2.86 14.26
CA ILE A 303 -2.93 3.85 15.15
C ILE A 303 -3.74 5.15 15.07
N ARG A 304 -3.33 6.19 15.79
CA ARG A 304 -4.07 7.46 15.90
C ARG A 304 -4.41 8.17 14.58
N SER A 305 -3.77 7.82 13.45
CA SER A 305 -3.93 8.51 12.16
C SER A 305 -4.48 7.64 11.03
N VAL A 306 -4.61 6.33 11.25
CA VAL A 306 -4.97 5.40 10.18
C VAL A 306 -5.53 4.10 10.73
N ILE A 307 -6.40 3.48 9.95
CA ILE A 307 -6.82 2.09 10.13
C ILE A 307 -6.51 1.30 8.85
N ALA A 308 -6.04 0.06 9.01
CA ALA A 308 -5.82 -0.85 7.90
C ALA A 308 -6.36 -2.24 8.21
N VAL A 309 -7.18 -2.78 7.32
CA VAL A 309 -7.53 -4.21 7.30
C VAL A 309 -6.70 -4.86 6.20
N GLU A 310 -6.11 -5.99 6.51
CA GLU A 310 -5.09 -6.67 5.71
C GLU A 310 -5.56 -8.08 5.31
N PRO A 311 -6.39 -8.22 4.27
CA PRO A 311 -6.79 -9.52 3.74
C PRO A 311 -5.71 -10.12 2.84
N PHE A 312 -5.32 -11.35 3.11
CA PHE A 312 -4.34 -12.12 2.34
C PHE A 312 -5.03 -13.15 1.45
N ILE A 313 -4.49 -13.35 0.26
CA ILE A 313 -4.85 -14.44 -0.65
C ILE A 313 -3.62 -15.25 -1.07
N GLU A 314 -3.83 -16.51 -1.39
CA GLU A 314 -2.79 -17.37 -1.97
C GLU A 314 -2.75 -17.23 -3.49
N ILE A 315 -1.54 -17.25 -4.06
CA ILE A 315 -1.29 -17.19 -5.50
C ILE A 315 -0.42 -18.36 -5.92
N ASN A 316 -0.96 -19.20 -6.83
CA ASN A 316 -0.26 -20.32 -7.43
C ASN A 316 -0.42 -20.28 -8.94
N VAL A 317 0.70 -20.06 -9.69
CA VAL A 317 0.69 -19.91 -11.15
C VAL A 317 1.66 -20.90 -11.78
N ALA A 318 1.13 -21.92 -12.41
CA ALA A 318 1.92 -22.88 -13.18
C ALA A 318 2.60 -22.20 -14.38
N PRO A 319 3.69 -22.75 -14.94
CA PRO A 319 4.29 -22.28 -16.17
C PRO A 319 3.26 -22.11 -17.29
N GLY A 320 3.27 -20.96 -17.96
CA GLY A 320 2.34 -20.59 -19.04
C GLY A 320 0.94 -20.17 -18.59
N ALA A 321 0.57 -20.38 -17.30
CA ALA A 321 -0.74 -20.02 -16.77
C ALA A 321 -0.80 -18.53 -16.36
N GLU A 322 -2.03 -18.07 -16.09
CA GLU A 322 -2.34 -16.73 -15.58
C GLU A 322 -3.28 -16.85 -14.39
N PHE A 323 -3.01 -16.10 -13.33
CA PHE A 323 -3.86 -15.97 -12.15
C PHE A 323 -4.40 -14.56 -12.07
N THR A 324 -5.72 -14.42 -11.91
CA THR A 324 -6.38 -13.12 -11.78
C THR A 324 -7.10 -13.01 -10.45
N TRP A 325 -7.15 -11.80 -9.89
CA TRP A 325 -7.93 -11.46 -8.71
C TRP A 325 -8.39 -10.02 -8.76
N LYS A 326 -9.47 -9.75 -8.03
CA LYS A 326 -10.08 -8.43 -7.99
C LYS A 326 -10.60 -8.12 -6.59
N SER A 327 -10.37 -6.89 -6.14
CA SER A 327 -11.03 -6.29 -4.99
C SER A 327 -11.86 -5.09 -5.45
N THR A 328 -13.11 -5.00 -4.99
CA THR A 328 -14.01 -3.88 -5.25
C THR A 328 -14.23 -3.11 -3.96
N TYR A 329 -14.05 -1.81 -4.03
CA TYR A 329 -14.25 -0.84 -2.96
C TYR A 329 -15.50 -0.04 -3.27
N GLU A 330 -16.51 -0.08 -2.41
CA GLU A 330 -17.72 0.75 -2.48
C GLU A 330 -17.62 1.82 -1.40
N TYR A 331 -17.76 3.08 -1.78
CA TYR A 331 -17.72 4.24 -0.90
C TYR A 331 -19.12 4.77 -0.69
N TYR A 332 -19.48 5.09 0.54
CA TYR A 332 -20.84 5.54 0.85
C TYR A 332 -20.86 6.45 2.08
N THR A 333 -21.90 7.28 2.14
CA THR A 333 -22.25 8.08 3.32
C THR A 333 -23.26 7.33 4.18
N LEU A 334 -23.20 7.55 5.49
CA LEU A 334 -24.13 6.99 6.45
C LEU A 334 -25.26 7.97 6.67
N THR A 335 -26.50 7.54 6.46
CA THR A 335 -27.67 8.35 6.84
C THR A 335 -27.69 8.58 8.35
N ARG A 336 -27.78 9.84 8.75
CA ARG A 336 -27.93 10.26 10.14
C ARG A 336 -29.27 9.83 10.72
#